data_6b8825df082cb27bf288548bc5930974
#
_entry.id   6b8825df082cb27bf288548bc5930974
#
_cell.length_a   1.000
_cell.length_b   1.000
_cell.length_c   1.000
_cell.angle_alpha   90.00
_cell.angle_beta   90.00
_cell.angle_gamma   90.00
#
_symmetry.space_group_name_H-M   'P 1'
#
loop_
_entity.id
_entity.type
_entity.pdbx_description
1 polymer ?
#
loop_
_entity_poly.entity_id
_entity_poly.type
_entity_poly.pdbx_seq_one_letter_code
_entity_poly.pdbx_strand_id
1 'polypeptide(L)'
;MAQITINIQTLDWTMGETVGLHLMLKKDSKAGIAWGDGRVQVVTGKQEQNSEKLTWVEAGHSYPEKGVNYTITICSEEEDAIIGFDGCGMFEVKTFDVILTECPSLRILGYSGYGGQLLDVSKNPLLEFIDFHEIRNEKLDFSANPLLEELHIEGAKDLVSLNLSKNDKLRRLDIFMCHNLQHLALSNQSQLNEVDFALTHLRPKDLEYLEKTLKRNSPYKIRGG
;
A
#
# COMPACT_ATOMS: atom_id res chain seq x y z
N MET A 1 -12.27 14.44 10.12
CA MET A 1 -10.87 14.80 9.73
C MET A 1 -10.18 13.52 9.29
N ALA A 2 -9.56 13.51 8.11
CA ALA A 2 -8.76 12.38 7.67
C ALA A 2 -7.28 12.63 8.00
N GLN A 3 -6.57 11.60 8.45
CA GLN A 3 -5.14 11.73 8.79
C GLN A 3 -4.35 10.49 8.44
N ILE A 4 -3.14 10.72 7.90
CA ILE A 4 -2.08 9.73 7.71
C ILE A 4 -0.86 10.21 8.49
N THR A 5 -0.25 9.32 9.27
CA THR A 5 0.98 9.62 10.01
C THR A 5 2.08 8.66 9.60
N ILE A 6 3.28 9.18 9.33
CA ILE A 6 4.44 8.42 8.86
C ILE A 6 5.63 8.77 9.72
N ASN A 7 6.23 7.78 10.37
CA ASN A 7 7.46 7.95 11.14
C ASN A 7 8.65 7.50 10.32
N ILE A 8 9.59 8.41 10.09
CA ILE A 8 10.79 8.20 9.28
C ILE A 8 12.08 8.52 10.04
N GLN A 9 13.19 8.02 9.53
CA GLN A 9 14.54 8.47 9.90
C GLN A 9 15.34 8.74 8.62
N THR A 10 15.98 9.90 8.56
CA THR A 10 16.91 10.24 7.48
C THR A 10 18.16 9.34 7.55
N LEU A 11 18.70 8.97 6.39
CA LEU A 11 19.84 8.04 6.31
C LEU A 11 21.18 8.77 6.43
N ASP A 12 22.21 8.10 6.98
CA ASP A 12 23.52 8.71 7.23
C ASP A 12 24.36 8.91 5.96
N TRP A 13 24.05 8.18 4.86
CA TRP A 13 24.89 8.11 3.65
C TRP A 13 24.37 8.88 2.45
N THR A 14 23.15 9.42 2.49
CA THR A 14 22.58 10.16 1.35
C THR A 14 22.88 11.65 1.42
N MET A 15 23.00 12.29 0.27
CA MET A 15 23.22 13.73 0.17
C MET A 15 21.92 14.41 -0.27
N GLY A 16 21.30 15.18 0.64
CA GLY A 16 20.10 15.95 0.31
C GLY A 16 18.86 15.08 0.13
N GLU A 17 18.53 14.34 1.18
CA GLU A 17 17.38 13.44 1.17
C GLU A 17 16.09 14.16 0.82
N THR A 18 15.46 13.72 -0.26
CA THR A 18 14.14 14.19 -0.67
C THR A 18 13.13 13.09 -0.46
N VAL A 19 12.16 13.36 0.39
CA VAL A 19 10.99 12.51 0.54
C VAL A 19 9.94 12.97 -0.45
N GLY A 20 9.56 12.08 -1.38
CA GLY A 20 8.44 12.28 -2.28
C GLY A 20 7.24 11.44 -1.86
N LEU A 21 6.06 12.02 -1.96
CA LEU A 21 4.81 11.29 -1.78
C LEU A 21 3.73 11.81 -2.73
N HIS A 22 2.78 10.97 -3.04
CA HIS A 22 1.66 11.30 -3.90
C HIS A 22 0.35 11.12 -3.16
N LEU A 23 -0.56 12.07 -3.32
CA LEU A 23 -1.90 12.03 -2.76
C LEU A 23 -2.94 12.09 -3.87
N MET A 24 -3.95 11.26 -3.79
CA MET A 24 -5.18 11.41 -4.57
C MET A 24 -6.25 11.95 -3.64
N LEU A 25 -6.68 13.16 -3.89
CA LEU A 25 -7.69 13.86 -3.11
C LEU A 25 -8.96 14.02 -3.93
N LYS A 26 -10.10 14.13 -3.27
CA LYS A 26 -11.29 14.64 -3.92
C LYS A 26 -11.01 16.00 -4.55
N LYS A 27 -11.69 16.27 -5.67
CA LYS A 27 -11.57 17.55 -6.37
C LYS A 27 -11.80 18.71 -5.41
N ASP A 28 -10.92 19.70 -5.48
CA ASP A 28 -10.93 20.94 -4.70
C ASP A 28 -10.73 20.77 -3.19
N SER A 29 -10.74 19.55 -2.65
CA SER A 29 -10.37 19.26 -1.26
C SER A 29 -8.90 19.56 -1.01
N LYS A 30 -8.56 19.93 0.22
CA LYS A 30 -7.19 20.28 0.63
C LYS A 30 -6.66 19.32 1.66
N ALA A 31 -5.35 19.05 1.57
CA ALA A 31 -4.60 18.38 2.63
C ALA A 31 -3.35 19.20 2.99
N GLY A 32 -3.15 19.38 4.30
CA GLY A 32 -1.91 19.92 4.86
C GLY A 32 -0.93 18.79 5.14
N ILE A 33 0.33 18.99 4.80
CA ILE A 33 1.43 18.06 5.04
C ILE A 33 2.42 18.76 5.95
N ALA A 34 2.47 18.34 7.22
CA ALA A 34 3.49 18.77 8.15
C ALA A 34 4.67 17.78 8.08
N TRP A 35 5.85 18.27 7.72
CA TRP A 35 7.04 17.44 7.46
C TRP A 35 7.81 17.05 8.72
N GLY A 36 7.42 17.56 9.89
CA GLY A 36 8.03 17.21 11.18
C GLY A 36 9.23 18.10 11.58
N ASP A 37 9.72 18.93 10.68
CA ASP A 37 10.80 19.90 10.91
C ASP A 37 10.30 21.35 11.06
N GLY A 38 8.99 21.54 11.23
CA GLY A 38 8.32 22.83 11.31
C GLY A 38 7.81 23.38 9.98
N ARG A 39 8.13 22.73 8.84
CA ARG A 39 7.63 23.12 7.52
C ARG A 39 6.29 22.46 7.24
N VAL A 40 5.43 23.19 6.55
CA VAL A 40 4.10 22.73 6.13
C VAL A 40 3.90 23.04 4.66
N GLN A 41 3.32 22.08 3.94
CA GLN A 41 2.88 22.21 2.55
C GLN A 41 1.38 21.97 2.47
N VAL A 42 0.69 22.68 1.61
CA VAL A 42 -0.73 22.43 1.33
C VAL A 42 -0.88 22.00 -0.12
N VAL A 43 -1.58 20.90 -0.34
CA VAL A 43 -1.93 20.38 -1.66
C VAL A 43 -3.42 20.39 -1.86
N THR A 44 -3.87 20.51 -3.12
CA THR A 44 -5.29 20.57 -3.47
C THR A 44 -5.59 19.47 -4.49
N GLY A 45 -6.68 18.77 -4.27
CA GLY A 45 -7.17 17.71 -5.14
C GLY A 45 -7.49 18.21 -6.54
N LYS A 46 -7.10 17.43 -7.54
CA LYS A 46 -7.27 17.73 -8.95
C LYS A 46 -8.03 16.61 -9.66
N GLN A 47 -8.59 16.95 -10.80
CA GLN A 47 -9.34 16.07 -11.68
C GLN A 47 -8.84 16.27 -13.12
N GLU A 48 -8.87 15.23 -13.92
CA GLU A 48 -8.58 15.34 -15.36
C GLU A 48 -9.58 16.30 -16.03
N GLN A 49 -9.09 17.04 -17.00
CA GLN A 49 -9.92 18.00 -17.75
C GLN A 49 -11.05 17.24 -18.49
N ASN A 50 -12.29 17.67 -18.31
CA ASN A 50 -13.49 17.02 -18.88
C ASN A 50 -13.72 15.54 -18.49
N SER A 51 -13.25 15.14 -17.33
CA SER A 51 -13.39 13.78 -16.77
C SER A 51 -13.71 13.86 -15.28
N GLU A 52 -14.35 12.82 -14.74
CA GLU A 52 -14.51 12.66 -13.28
C GLU A 52 -13.31 11.99 -12.60
N LYS A 53 -12.29 11.62 -13.39
CA LYS A 53 -11.11 10.92 -12.90
C LYS A 53 -10.22 11.85 -12.09
N LEU A 54 -9.97 11.48 -10.83
CA LEU A 54 -9.04 12.17 -9.96
C LEU A 54 -7.59 11.94 -10.42
N THR A 55 -6.73 12.91 -10.15
CA THR A 55 -5.30 12.81 -10.46
C THR A 55 -4.46 12.85 -9.19
N TRP A 56 -3.30 12.21 -9.26
CA TRP A 56 -2.29 12.27 -8.22
C TRP A 56 -1.74 13.70 -8.09
N VAL A 57 -1.50 14.13 -6.87
CA VAL A 57 -0.84 15.38 -6.53
C VAL A 57 0.45 15.03 -5.81
N GLU A 58 1.55 15.48 -6.37
CA GLU A 58 2.89 15.26 -5.82
C GLU A 58 3.20 16.26 -4.72
N ALA A 59 3.84 15.79 -3.66
CA ALA A 59 4.42 16.61 -2.60
C ALA A 59 5.84 16.10 -2.30
N GLY A 60 6.75 17.00 -1.97
CA GLY A 60 8.14 16.63 -1.67
C GLY A 60 8.79 17.56 -0.68
N HIS A 61 9.74 17.01 0.07
CA HIS A 61 10.49 17.75 1.09
C HIS A 61 11.92 17.21 1.23
N SER A 62 12.87 18.10 1.41
CA SER A 62 14.28 17.75 1.64
C SER A 62 14.67 18.07 3.08
N TYR A 63 15.22 17.09 3.75
CA TYR A 63 15.71 17.20 5.13
C TYR A 63 17.21 17.55 5.14
N PRO A 64 17.61 18.59 5.90
CA PRO A 64 19.00 18.99 5.97
C PRO A 64 19.86 18.13 6.89
N GLU A 65 19.22 17.43 7.84
CA GLU A 65 19.91 16.67 8.87
C GLU A 65 19.81 15.16 8.64
N LYS A 66 20.89 14.45 8.93
CA LYS A 66 21.03 13.01 8.75
C LYS A 66 20.84 12.24 10.06
N GLY A 67 20.33 11.01 9.98
CA GLY A 67 20.12 10.18 11.15
C GLY A 67 19.03 10.68 12.11
N VAL A 68 18.23 11.66 11.69
CA VAL A 68 17.21 12.30 12.51
C VAL A 68 15.84 11.67 12.26
N ASN A 69 15.08 11.50 13.33
CA ASN A 69 13.71 11.00 13.25
C ASN A 69 12.74 12.16 13.04
N TYR A 70 11.83 11.98 12.09
CA TYR A 70 10.75 12.91 11.80
C TYR A 70 9.40 12.19 11.78
N THR A 71 8.34 12.92 12.11
CA THR A 71 6.97 12.47 11.94
C THR A 71 6.30 13.34 10.90
N ILE A 72 5.99 12.76 9.74
CA ILE A 72 5.20 13.41 8.69
C ILE A 72 3.73 13.19 9.03
N THR A 73 2.95 14.27 9.03
CA THR A 73 1.51 14.19 9.25
C THR A 73 0.76 14.82 8.08
N ILE A 74 -0.12 14.06 7.46
CA ILE A 74 -0.97 14.50 6.35
C ILE A 74 -2.39 14.58 6.90
N CYS A 75 -3.00 15.76 6.88
CA CYS A 75 -4.32 16.00 7.43
C CYS A 75 -5.24 16.70 6.44
N SER A 76 -6.51 16.30 6.43
CA SER A 76 -7.60 17.05 5.80
C SER A 76 -8.73 17.29 6.79
N GLU A 77 -9.37 18.46 6.74
CA GLU A 77 -10.55 18.74 7.55
C GLU A 77 -11.74 17.87 7.13
N GLU A 78 -11.79 17.50 5.84
CA GLU A 78 -12.80 16.62 5.29
C GLU A 78 -12.40 15.16 5.54
N GLU A 79 -13.26 14.38 6.15
CA GLU A 79 -13.01 12.98 6.54
C GLU A 79 -12.79 12.07 5.34
N ASP A 80 -13.42 12.38 4.22
CA ASP A 80 -13.41 11.58 3.00
C ASP A 80 -12.59 12.20 1.85
N ALA A 81 -11.74 13.18 2.16
CA ALA A 81 -10.91 13.87 1.16
C ALA A 81 -9.81 13.00 0.57
N ILE A 82 -9.14 12.18 1.41
CA ILE A 82 -7.99 11.40 0.98
C ILE A 82 -8.45 10.05 0.42
N ILE A 83 -8.34 9.89 -0.90
CA ILE A 83 -8.78 8.71 -1.65
C ILE A 83 -7.61 7.78 -1.93
N GLY A 84 -6.41 8.32 -2.13
CA GLY A 84 -5.20 7.54 -2.39
C GLY A 84 -3.98 8.14 -1.71
N PHE A 85 -3.10 7.26 -1.29
CA PHE A 85 -1.78 7.58 -0.78
C PHE A 85 -0.75 6.67 -1.46
N ASP A 86 0.32 7.26 -1.95
CA ASP A 86 1.47 6.54 -2.50
C ASP A 86 2.76 7.13 -1.93
N GLY A 87 3.44 6.34 -1.14
CA GLY A 87 4.74 6.61 -0.53
C GLY A 87 5.93 5.99 -1.28
N CYS A 88 5.78 5.63 -2.55
CA CYS A 88 6.86 5.03 -3.34
C CYS A 88 8.08 5.95 -3.56
N GLY A 89 7.96 7.25 -3.33
CA GLY A 89 9.07 8.21 -3.35
C GLY A 89 9.91 8.26 -2.07
N MET A 90 9.71 7.33 -1.12
CA MET A 90 10.35 7.35 0.20
C MET A 90 11.59 6.44 0.30
N PHE A 91 12.23 6.11 -0.80
CA PHE A 91 13.41 5.22 -0.82
C PHE A 91 14.65 5.77 -0.10
N GLU A 92 14.74 7.09 0.07
CA GLU A 92 15.90 7.76 0.66
C GLU A 92 15.79 7.90 2.18
N VAL A 93 14.74 7.39 2.78
CA VAL A 93 14.52 7.40 4.23
C VAL A 93 14.16 6.02 4.75
N LYS A 94 14.52 5.78 6.00
CA LYS A 94 14.05 4.60 6.72
C LYS A 94 12.69 4.92 7.31
N THR A 95 11.66 4.18 6.93
CA THR A 95 10.33 4.33 7.50
C THR A 95 10.09 3.28 8.58
N PHE A 96 9.51 3.68 9.70
CA PHE A 96 9.20 2.81 10.83
C PHE A 96 7.73 2.42 10.88
N ASP A 97 6.84 3.41 10.67
CA ASP A 97 5.40 3.20 10.74
C ASP A 97 4.66 4.03 9.69
N VAL A 98 3.60 3.45 9.13
CA VAL A 98 2.57 4.16 8.36
C VAL A 98 1.23 3.90 9.04
N ILE A 99 0.66 4.93 9.65
CA ILE A 99 -0.57 4.85 10.44
C ILE A 99 -1.71 5.42 9.61
N LEU A 100 -2.68 4.57 9.26
CA LEU A 100 -3.79 4.85 8.35
C LEU A 100 -5.16 4.80 9.05
N THR A 101 -5.18 4.63 10.37
CA THR A 101 -6.40 4.35 11.15
C THR A 101 -7.45 5.45 11.09
N GLU A 102 -7.05 6.68 10.75
CA GLU A 102 -7.92 7.84 10.63
C GLU A 102 -8.16 8.24 9.17
N CYS A 103 -8.03 7.29 8.23
CA CYS A 103 -8.27 7.52 6.81
C CYS A 103 -9.22 6.46 6.21
N PRO A 104 -10.49 6.39 6.64
CA PRO A 104 -11.42 5.31 6.28
C PRO A 104 -11.83 5.32 4.80
N SER A 105 -11.68 6.45 4.11
CA SER A 105 -12.07 6.63 2.70
C SER A 105 -10.97 6.23 1.70
N LEU A 106 -9.85 5.71 2.20
CA LEU A 106 -8.72 5.30 1.38
C LEU A 106 -9.11 4.11 0.48
N ARG A 107 -8.90 4.28 -0.83
CA ARG A 107 -9.17 3.26 -1.86
C ARG A 107 -7.89 2.73 -2.51
N ILE A 108 -6.86 3.57 -2.61
CA ILE A 108 -5.59 3.25 -3.25
C ILE A 108 -4.47 3.47 -2.24
N LEU A 109 -3.66 2.44 -2.04
CA LEU A 109 -2.54 2.49 -1.13
C LEU A 109 -1.31 1.91 -1.80
N GLY A 110 -0.33 2.76 -2.10
CA GLY A 110 1.01 2.39 -2.54
C GLY A 110 2.03 2.70 -1.45
N TYR A 111 2.94 1.75 -1.22
CA TYR A 111 4.02 1.97 -0.28
C TYR A 111 5.24 1.13 -0.60
N SER A 112 6.37 1.82 -0.68
CA SER A 112 7.68 1.21 -0.82
C SER A 112 8.59 1.80 0.24
N GLY A 113 9.02 1.00 1.20
CA GLY A 113 9.78 1.48 2.35
C GLY A 113 11.04 0.72 2.61
N TYR A 114 12.13 1.44 2.80
CA TYR A 114 13.37 0.89 3.34
C TYR A 114 13.30 0.91 4.87
N GLY A 115 13.38 -0.26 5.50
CA GLY A 115 13.45 -0.33 6.97
C GLY A 115 12.41 -1.17 7.69
N GLY A 116 11.43 -1.67 6.97
CA GLY A 116 10.55 -2.74 7.44
C GLY A 116 9.49 -2.31 8.45
N GLN A 117 8.41 -1.70 7.94
CA GLN A 117 7.25 -1.37 8.75
C GLN A 117 6.32 -2.55 8.96
N LEU A 118 5.56 -2.42 10.04
CA LEU A 118 4.30 -3.14 10.21
C LEU A 118 3.17 -2.27 9.64
N LEU A 119 2.36 -2.85 8.77
CA LEU A 119 1.23 -2.19 8.15
C LEU A 119 -0.07 -2.80 8.66
N ASP A 120 -0.98 -1.95 9.11
CA ASP A 120 -2.34 -2.33 9.49
C ASP A 120 -3.35 -1.55 8.64
N VAL A 121 -4.12 -2.27 7.82
CA VAL A 121 -5.18 -1.73 6.96
C VAL A 121 -6.58 -2.12 7.43
N SER A 122 -6.71 -2.64 8.64
CA SER A 122 -7.99 -3.11 9.19
C SER A 122 -9.06 -2.02 9.35
N LYS A 123 -8.65 -0.75 9.34
CA LYS A 123 -9.53 0.42 9.44
C LYS A 123 -9.82 1.10 8.09
N ASN A 124 -9.39 0.49 6.99
CA ASN A 124 -9.54 1.04 5.64
C ASN A 124 -10.43 0.14 4.75
N PRO A 125 -11.72 -0.02 5.06
CA PRO A 125 -12.59 -1.02 4.43
C PRO A 125 -12.89 -0.75 2.94
N LEU A 126 -12.59 0.45 2.46
CA LEU A 126 -12.82 0.85 1.08
C LEU A 126 -11.62 0.61 0.15
N LEU A 127 -10.53 0.00 0.65
CA LEU A 127 -9.36 -0.30 -0.17
C LEU A 127 -9.72 -1.24 -1.34
N GLU A 128 -9.36 -0.78 -2.54
CA GLU A 128 -9.56 -1.45 -3.83
C GLU A 128 -8.24 -1.90 -4.45
N PHE A 129 -7.18 -1.09 -4.26
CA PHE A 129 -5.84 -1.33 -4.80
C PHE A 129 -4.78 -1.16 -3.72
N ILE A 130 -3.87 -2.13 -3.63
CA ILE A 130 -2.75 -2.14 -2.69
C ILE A 130 -1.48 -2.56 -3.42
N ASP A 131 -0.39 -1.79 -3.22
CA ASP A 131 0.94 -2.05 -3.77
C ASP A 131 2.01 -1.86 -2.69
N PHE A 132 2.55 -2.97 -2.17
CA PHE A 132 3.51 -2.98 -1.07
C PHE A 132 4.86 -3.57 -1.48
N HIS A 133 5.93 -2.87 -1.13
CA HIS A 133 7.29 -3.36 -1.29
C HIS A 133 8.01 -3.44 0.06
N GLU A 134 8.74 -4.52 0.28
CA GLU A 134 9.66 -4.75 1.40
C GLU A 134 9.07 -4.57 2.82
N ILE A 135 7.79 -4.83 3.01
CA ILE A 135 7.15 -4.80 4.33
C ILE A 135 7.62 -5.96 5.22
N ARG A 136 7.49 -5.79 6.55
CA ARG A 136 7.99 -6.73 7.58
C ARG A 136 6.90 -7.47 8.33
N ASN A 137 5.68 -7.46 7.84
CA ASN A 137 4.61 -8.23 8.44
C ASN A 137 4.88 -9.74 8.29
N GLU A 138 4.88 -10.49 9.39
CA GLU A 138 4.86 -11.97 9.35
C GLU A 138 3.50 -12.50 8.87
N LYS A 139 2.45 -11.75 9.13
CA LYS A 139 1.07 -12.08 8.75
C LYS A 139 0.35 -10.86 8.22
N LEU A 140 -0.37 -11.03 7.13
CA LEU A 140 -1.27 -10.04 6.58
C LEU A 140 -2.68 -10.59 6.52
N ASP A 141 -3.63 -9.81 7.00
CA ASP A 141 -5.04 -10.14 6.98
C ASP A 141 -5.84 -9.02 6.32
N PHE A 142 -6.36 -9.31 5.12
CA PHE A 142 -7.21 -8.40 4.36
C PHE A 142 -8.70 -8.68 4.51
N SER A 143 -9.12 -9.44 5.53
CA SER A 143 -10.54 -9.76 5.77
C SER A 143 -11.41 -8.53 6.05
N ALA A 144 -10.80 -7.42 6.48
CA ALA A 144 -11.46 -6.13 6.68
C ALA A 144 -11.56 -5.27 5.40
N ASN A 145 -11.01 -5.73 4.27
CA ASN A 145 -10.96 -4.97 3.00
C ASN A 145 -11.74 -5.71 1.89
N PRO A 146 -13.06 -5.87 2.00
CA PRO A 146 -13.86 -6.72 1.09
C PRO A 146 -13.96 -6.18 -0.34
N LEU A 147 -13.56 -4.92 -0.57
CA LEU A 147 -13.58 -4.29 -1.88
C LEU A 147 -12.28 -4.47 -2.66
N LEU A 148 -11.26 -5.15 -2.08
CA LEU A 148 -9.95 -5.31 -2.69
C LEU A 148 -10.06 -6.05 -4.03
N GLU A 149 -9.58 -5.39 -5.11
CA GLU A 149 -9.57 -5.89 -6.47
C GLU A 149 -8.18 -6.29 -6.95
N GLU A 150 -7.15 -5.55 -6.52
CA GLU A 150 -5.76 -5.82 -6.88
C GLU A 150 -4.85 -5.71 -5.66
N LEU A 151 -4.01 -6.74 -5.48
CA LEU A 151 -3.02 -6.80 -4.41
C LEU A 151 -1.65 -7.14 -4.99
N HIS A 152 -0.70 -6.25 -4.77
CA HIS A 152 0.70 -6.43 -5.13
C HIS A 152 1.54 -6.39 -3.84
N ILE A 153 2.33 -7.42 -3.62
CA ILE A 153 3.28 -7.53 -2.50
C ILE A 153 4.60 -8.06 -3.06
N GLU A 154 5.63 -7.22 -3.02
CA GLU A 154 6.95 -7.60 -3.49
C GLU A 154 7.96 -7.58 -2.34
N GLY A 155 8.80 -8.63 -2.28
CA GLY A 155 9.96 -8.67 -1.39
C GLY A 155 9.64 -8.69 0.10
N ALA A 156 8.43 -9.08 0.51
CA ALA A 156 8.03 -9.21 1.91
C ALA A 156 8.69 -10.44 2.55
N LYS A 157 9.96 -10.27 2.97
CA LYS A 157 10.84 -11.37 3.42
C LYS A 157 10.36 -12.09 4.67
N ASP A 158 9.64 -11.39 5.56
CA ASP A 158 9.18 -11.95 6.83
C ASP A 158 7.76 -12.52 6.72
N LEU A 159 7.06 -12.32 5.59
CA LEU A 159 5.69 -12.76 5.39
C LEU A 159 5.57 -14.27 5.30
N VAL A 160 4.89 -14.87 6.26
CA VAL A 160 4.63 -16.32 6.36
C VAL A 160 3.21 -16.69 5.95
N SER A 161 2.24 -15.82 6.24
CA SER A 161 0.84 -16.08 5.94
C SER A 161 0.09 -14.87 5.42
N LEU A 162 -0.79 -15.12 4.43
CA LEU A 162 -1.63 -14.13 3.78
C LEU A 162 -3.09 -14.60 3.79
N ASN A 163 -3.98 -13.82 4.41
CA ASN A 163 -5.40 -14.11 4.46
C ASN A 163 -6.18 -13.23 3.50
N LEU A 164 -6.74 -13.84 2.45
CA LEU A 164 -7.58 -13.24 1.42
C LEU A 164 -8.98 -13.89 1.39
N SER A 165 -9.39 -14.53 2.48
CA SER A 165 -10.63 -15.32 2.52
C SER A 165 -11.93 -14.51 2.44
N LYS A 166 -11.86 -13.18 2.45
CA LYS A 166 -13.01 -12.28 2.33
C LYS A 166 -12.93 -11.33 1.12
N ASN A 167 -11.95 -11.53 0.24
CA ASN A 167 -11.69 -10.64 -0.88
C ASN A 167 -12.24 -11.22 -2.19
N ASP A 168 -13.57 -11.40 -2.25
CA ASP A 168 -14.25 -12.06 -3.38
C ASP A 168 -14.19 -11.24 -4.69
N LYS A 169 -13.85 -9.95 -4.60
CA LYS A 169 -13.65 -9.07 -5.76
C LYS A 169 -12.25 -9.11 -6.35
N LEU A 170 -11.31 -9.84 -5.70
CA LEU A 170 -9.92 -9.88 -6.11
C LEU A 170 -9.78 -10.45 -7.53
N ARG A 171 -9.18 -9.64 -8.43
CA ARG A 171 -8.94 -9.96 -9.84
C ARG A 171 -7.46 -10.28 -10.09
N ARG A 172 -6.57 -9.56 -9.40
CA ARG A 172 -5.13 -9.70 -9.54
C ARG A 172 -4.45 -9.88 -8.19
N LEU A 173 -3.57 -10.87 -8.11
CA LEU A 173 -2.73 -11.16 -6.95
C LEU A 173 -1.29 -11.31 -7.41
N ASP A 174 -0.43 -10.41 -6.99
CA ASP A 174 1.00 -10.46 -7.20
C ASP A 174 1.71 -10.54 -5.84
N ILE A 175 2.40 -11.64 -5.60
CA ILE A 175 3.10 -11.95 -4.35
C ILE A 175 4.54 -12.37 -4.64
N PHE A 176 5.20 -11.58 -5.47
CA PHE A 176 6.54 -11.85 -5.99
C PHE A 176 7.63 -11.70 -4.93
N MET A 177 8.62 -12.58 -4.93
CA MET A 177 9.77 -12.56 -4.01
C MET A 177 9.42 -12.63 -2.50
N CYS A 178 8.25 -13.18 -2.17
CA CYS A 178 7.85 -13.41 -0.79
C CYS A 178 8.35 -14.79 -0.31
N HIS A 179 9.67 -14.92 -0.15
CA HIS A 179 10.35 -16.21 0.03
C HIS A 179 9.90 -17.04 1.24
N ASN A 180 9.36 -16.41 2.29
CA ASN A 180 8.88 -17.13 3.47
C ASN A 180 7.38 -17.40 3.46
N LEU A 181 6.65 -16.95 2.43
CA LEU A 181 5.21 -17.16 2.34
C LEU A 181 4.86 -18.62 2.10
N GLN A 182 4.24 -19.25 3.10
CA GLN A 182 3.85 -20.66 3.10
C GLN A 182 2.34 -20.85 3.08
N HIS A 183 1.59 -19.89 3.63
CA HIS A 183 0.15 -20.02 3.86
C HIS A 183 -0.62 -18.94 3.11
N LEU A 184 -1.47 -19.37 2.17
CA LEU A 184 -2.37 -18.52 1.43
C LEU A 184 -3.81 -18.98 1.69
N ALA A 185 -4.59 -18.17 2.41
CA ALA A 185 -5.99 -18.44 2.62
C ALA A 185 -6.83 -17.71 1.56
N LEU A 186 -7.48 -18.49 0.71
CA LEU A 186 -8.42 -18.02 -0.30
C LEU A 186 -9.81 -18.57 0.02
N SER A 187 -10.87 -17.91 -0.48
CA SER A 187 -12.23 -18.43 -0.49
C SER A 187 -12.73 -18.60 -1.93
N ASN A 188 -13.86 -18.03 -2.25
CA ASN A 188 -14.43 -18.16 -3.59
C ASN A 188 -14.09 -16.95 -4.48
N GLN A 189 -12.79 -16.70 -4.73
CA GLN A 189 -12.34 -15.62 -5.63
C GLN A 189 -12.77 -15.91 -7.07
N SER A 190 -14.05 -15.71 -7.36
CA SER A 190 -14.63 -15.99 -8.68
C SER A 190 -14.09 -15.09 -9.80
N GLN A 191 -13.49 -13.96 -9.43
CA GLN A 191 -12.94 -12.97 -10.36
C GLN A 191 -11.42 -13.06 -10.51
N LEU A 192 -10.71 -13.80 -9.65
CA LEU A 192 -9.27 -13.93 -9.69
C LEU A 192 -8.81 -14.61 -10.98
N ASN A 193 -8.11 -13.88 -11.83
CA ASN A 193 -7.68 -14.35 -13.14
C ASN A 193 -6.21 -14.03 -13.49
N GLU A 194 -5.53 -13.21 -12.67
CA GLU A 194 -4.11 -12.91 -12.83
C GLU A 194 -3.39 -13.12 -11.51
N VAL A 195 -2.36 -13.98 -11.53
CA VAL A 195 -1.58 -14.30 -10.32
C VAL A 195 -0.10 -14.42 -10.67
N ASP A 196 0.74 -13.75 -9.89
CA ASP A 196 2.19 -13.99 -9.82
C ASP A 196 2.55 -14.42 -8.40
N PHE A 197 3.14 -15.60 -8.27
CA PHE A 197 3.65 -16.14 -7.00
C PHE A 197 5.10 -16.65 -7.12
N ALA A 198 5.83 -16.11 -8.08
CA ALA A 198 7.22 -16.51 -8.28
C ALA A 198 8.07 -16.20 -7.04
N LEU A 199 8.98 -17.10 -6.72
CA LEU A 199 9.86 -17.02 -5.56
C LEU A 199 9.11 -16.96 -4.22
N THR A 200 8.02 -17.71 -4.12
CA THR A 200 7.33 -18.03 -2.85
C THR A 200 7.57 -19.49 -2.45
N HIS A 201 7.24 -19.83 -1.20
CA HIS A 201 7.29 -21.22 -0.71
C HIS A 201 5.89 -21.72 -0.26
N LEU A 202 4.88 -21.46 -1.08
CA LEU A 202 3.51 -21.89 -0.81
C LEU A 202 3.41 -23.40 -0.64
N ARG A 203 2.65 -23.85 0.35
CA ARG A 203 2.41 -25.28 0.59
C ARG A 203 1.66 -25.92 -0.59
N PRO A 204 1.90 -27.19 -0.89
CA PRO A 204 1.27 -27.88 -2.02
C PRO A 204 -0.26 -27.76 -2.04
N LYS A 205 -0.91 -27.81 -0.86
CA LYS A 205 -2.37 -27.67 -0.76
C LYS A 205 -2.88 -26.28 -1.14
N ASP A 206 -2.11 -25.23 -0.83
CA ASP A 206 -2.48 -23.85 -1.13
C ASP A 206 -2.28 -23.56 -2.62
N LEU A 207 -1.22 -24.12 -3.21
CA LEU A 207 -0.99 -24.10 -4.66
C LEU A 207 -2.10 -24.84 -5.42
N GLU A 208 -2.47 -26.03 -4.99
CA GLU A 208 -3.55 -26.81 -5.62
C GLU A 208 -4.88 -26.05 -5.58
N TYR A 209 -5.18 -25.38 -4.47
CA TYR A 209 -6.38 -24.57 -4.35
C TYR A 209 -6.36 -23.35 -5.28
N LEU A 210 -5.22 -22.66 -5.35
CA LEU A 210 -5.00 -21.52 -6.25
C LEU A 210 -5.18 -21.91 -7.71
N GLU A 211 -4.54 -23.01 -8.13
CA GLU A 211 -4.69 -23.53 -9.51
C GLU A 211 -6.12 -23.91 -9.86
N LYS A 212 -6.85 -24.55 -8.94
CA LYS A 212 -8.26 -24.88 -9.13
C LYS A 212 -9.12 -23.62 -9.28
N THR A 213 -8.82 -22.59 -8.51
CA THR A 213 -9.51 -21.30 -8.58
C THR A 213 -9.29 -20.65 -9.94
N LEU A 214 -8.04 -20.56 -10.39
CA LEU A 214 -7.69 -19.98 -11.70
C LEU A 214 -8.30 -20.76 -12.87
N LYS A 215 -8.28 -22.07 -12.84
CA LYS A 215 -8.90 -22.91 -13.87
C LYS A 215 -10.41 -22.67 -14.03
N ARG A 216 -11.11 -22.34 -12.95
CA ARG A 216 -12.53 -21.95 -12.99
C ARG A 216 -12.76 -20.59 -13.62
N ASN A 217 -11.82 -19.67 -13.44
CA ASN A 217 -11.92 -18.26 -13.84
C ASN A 217 -11.29 -17.98 -15.21
N SER A 218 -11.27 -18.95 -16.11
CA SER A 218 -10.69 -18.82 -17.47
C SER A 218 -11.31 -17.65 -18.26
N PRO A 219 -10.53 -16.84 -19.02
CA PRO A 219 -9.07 -16.96 -19.19
C PRO A 219 -8.28 -16.43 -17.99
N TYR A 220 -7.18 -17.06 -17.69
CA TYR A 220 -6.30 -16.65 -16.58
C TYR A 220 -4.84 -16.52 -17.03
N LYS A 221 -4.07 -15.74 -16.25
CA LYS A 221 -2.62 -15.62 -16.40
C LYS A 221 -1.96 -16.02 -15.09
N ILE A 222 -0.90 -16.81 -15.19
CA ILE A 222 -0.11 -17.28 -14.04
C ILE A 222 1.38 -17.08 -14.32
N ARG A 223 2.10 -16.58 -13.33
CA ARG A 223 3.56 -16.55 -13.29
C ARG A 223 4.00 -17.17 -11.98
N GLY A 224 4.99 -18.05 -12.04
CA GLY A 224 5.51 -18.74 -10.86
C GLY A 224 5.57 -20.25 -11.06
N GLY A 225 6.52 -20.86 -10.43
CA GLY A 225 6.86 -22.29 -10.51
C GLY A 225 8.32 -22.49 -10.16
#